data_ef881e8aa712ae82e99057ce20580a72
#
_entry.id   ef881e8aa712ae82e99057ce20580a72
#
_cell.length_a   1.000
_cell.length_b   1.000
_cell.length_c   1.000
_cell.angle_alpha   90.00
_cell.angle_beta   90.00
_cell.angle_gamma   90.00
#
_symmetry.space_group_name_H-M   'P 1'
#
loop_
_entity.id
_entity.type
_entity.pdbx_description
1 polymer ?
#
loop_
_entity_poly.entity_id
_entity_poly.type
_entity_poly.pdbx_seq_one_letter_code
_entity_poly.pdbx_strand_id
1 'polypeptide(L)'
;MVLGMVSTNCYLVYNDDTKEGVVVDPADNGAYILNKCSELGVTPVAVLLTHGHFDHIIGVPEVKRAFHIPVYASETEDAMLADTSINLSCHVPGKQTSFHADVLVHDGDELELLGYKWKVIATPGHTAGSVSYYIPEEEVLLSGD
;
A
#
# COMPACT_ATOMS: atom_id res chain seq x y z
N MET A 1 -4.82 4.57 10.04
CA MET A 1 -3.69 5.05 10.86
C MET A 1 -3.10 6.26 10.17
N VAL A 2 -2.67 7.29 10.91
CA VAL A 2 -1.97 8.45 10.35
C VAL A 2 -0.51 8.34 10.77
N LEU A 3 0.40 8.26 9.82
CA LEU A 3 1.79 7.88 10.05
C LEU A 3 2.79 8.83 9.36
N GLY A 4 4.03 8.81 9.86
CA GLY A 4 5.13 9.52 9.26
C GLY A 4 5.14 11.04 9.49
N MET A 5 6.15 11.68 8.89
CA MET A 5 6.43 13.11 9.09
C MET A 5 5.43 14.03 8.39
N VAL A 6 4.74 13.55 7.38
CA VAL A 6 3.73 14.30 6.61
C VAL A 6 2.29 13.86 6.90
N SER A 7 2.12 12.99 7.92
CA SER A 7 0.80 12.56 8.40
C SER A 7 -0.04 11.82 7.35
N THR A 8 0.61 10.93 6.61
CA THR A 8 -0.02 10.13 5.55
C THR A 8 -0.98 9.08 6.13
N ASN A 9 -2.10 8.88 5.45
CA ASN A 9 -3.05 7.85 5.81
C ASN A 9 -2.57 6.46 5.37
N CYS A 10 -2.43 5.55 6.32
CA CYS A 10 -2.24 4.13 6.10
C CYS A 10 -3.51 3.39 6.52
N TYR A 11 -4.06 2.56 5.66
CA TYR A 11 -5.27 1.81 5.96
C TYR A 11 -4.96 0.33 6.19
N LEU A 12 -5.62 -0.26 7.17
CA LEU A 12 -5.74 -1.70 7.34
C LEU A 12 -7.20 -2.07 7.11
N VAL A 13 -7.47 -2.63 5.94
CA VAL A 13 -8.78 -3.14 5.56
C VAL A 13 -8.79 -4.63 5.84
N TYR A 14 -9.78 -5.13 6.55
CA TYR A 14 -9.81 -6.55 6.88
C TYR A 14 -11.23 -7.12 6.92
N ASN A 15 -11.33 -8.40 6.63
CA ASN A 15 -12.55 -9.17 6.76
C ASN A 15 -12.68 -9.63 8.22
N ASP A 16 -13.77 -9.25 8.89
CA ASP A 16 -13.94 -9.51 10.33
C ASP A 16 -14.18 -10.99 10.64
N ASP A 17 -14.70 -11.76 9.69
CA ASP A 17 -14.94 -13.20 9.86
C ASP A 17 -13.65 -14.01 9.68
N THR A 18 -12.87 -13.73 8.62
CA THR A 18 -11.63 -14.49 8.30
C THR A 18 -10.41 -13.98 9.03
N LYS A 19 -10.44 -12.71 9.49
CA LYS A 19 -9.28 -11.97 10.04
C LYS A 19 -8.12 -11.81 9.05
N GLU A 20 -8.35 -12.03 7.76
CA GLU A 20 -7.41 -11.63 6.72
C GLU A 20 -7.50 -10.12 6.47
N GLY A 21 -6.37 -9.49 6.18
CA GLY A 21 -6.28 -8.04 5.97
C GLY A 21 -5.42 -7.64 4.79
N VAL A 22 -5.63 -6.42 4.31
CA VAL A 22 -4.81 -5.74 3.32
C VAL A 22 -4.30 -4.44 3.93
N VAL A 23 -3.01 -4.20 3.83
CA VAL A 23 -2.41 -2.91 4.23
C VAL A 23 -2.30 -2.03 2.99
N VAL A 24 -2.91 -0.86 3.03
CA VAL A 24 -2.83 0.12 1.94
C VAL A 24 -1.95 1.27 2.40
N ASP A 25 -0.96 1.59 1.57
CA ASP A 25 0.03 2.65 1.80
C ASP A 25 0.68 2.57 3.20
N PRO A 26 1.54 1.57 3.47
CA PRO A 26 2.27 1.49 4.73
C PRO A 26 3.32 2.61 4.83
N ALA A 27 2.83 3.78 5.18
CA ALA A 27 3.47 5.07 5.11
C ALA A 27 4.79 5.17 5.87
N ASP A 28 4.81 4.69 7.12
CA ASP A 28 5.98 4.73 8.00
C ASP A 28 5.76 3.77 9.18
N ASN A 29 6.80 3.59 10.02
CA ASN A 29 6.71 2.87 11.29
C ASN A 29 6.01 1.49 11.14
N GLY A 30 6.62 0.62 10.33
CA GLY A 30 6.13 -0.74 10.11
C GLY A 30 5.85 -1.49 11.42
N ALA A 31 6.68 -1.32 12.46
CA ALA A 31 6.46 -1.92 13.76
C ALA A 31 5.10 -1.53 14.38
N TYR A 32 4.66 -0.28 14.20
CA TYR A 32 3.35 0.16 14.67
C TYR A 32 2.23 -0.54 13.89
N ILE A 33 2.39 -0.70 12.57
CA ILE A 33 1.42 -1.42 11.72
C ILE A 33 1.33 -2.88 12.17
N LEU A 34 2.48 -3.56 12.40
CA LEU A 34 2.53 -4.93 12.90
C LEU A 34 1.82 -5.09 14.24
N ASN A 35 2.08 -4.17 15.18
CA ASN A 35 1.42 -4.17 16.49
C ASN A 35 -0.09 -4.02 16.35
N LYS A 36 -0.53 -3.13 15.45
CA LYS A 36 -1.96 -2.90 15.19
C LYS A 36 -2.63 -4.14 14.61
N CYS A 37 -1.99 -4.84 13.69
CA CYS A 37 -2.46 -6.12 13.17
C CYS A 37 -2.60 -7.16 14.31
N SER A 38 -1.59 -7.24 15.17
CA SER A 38 -1.61 -8.15 16.34
C SER A 38 -2.72 -7.82 17.32
N GLU A 39 -2.91 -6.54 17.67
CA GLU A 39 -3.99 -6.08 18.57
C GLU A 39 -5.38 -6.46 18.05
N LEU A 40 -5.59 -6.41 16.74
CA LEU A 40 -6.87 -6.71 16.08
C LEU A 40 -7.03 -8.20 15.74
N GLY A 41 -5.97 -9.00 15.91
CA GLY A 41 -5.93 -10.40 15.49
C GLY A 41 -5.99 -10.57 13.97
N VAL A 42 -5.55 -9.57 13.21
CA VAL A 42 -5.60 -9.55 11.75
C VAL A 42 -4.27 -10.02 11.16
N THR A 43 -4.35 -10.88 10.16
CA THR A 43 -3.21 -11.36 9.37
C THR A 43 -3.24 -10.73 7.99
N PRO A 44 -2.36 -9.77 7.68
CA PRO A 44 -2.25 -9.22 6.34
C PRO A 44 -1.88 -10.27 5.29
N VAL A 45 -2.51 -10.21 4.12
CA VAL A 45 -2.28 -11.09 2.97
C VAL A 45 -1.70 -10.35 1.77
N ALA A 46 -1.76 -9.02 1.76
CA ALA A 46 -1.21 -8.17 0.70
C ALA A 46 -0.93 -6.76 1.20
N VAL A 47 -0.01 -6.08 0.50
CA VAL A 47 0.16 -4.62 0.53
C VAL A 47 -0.32 -4.07 -0.81
N LEU A 48 -1.16 -3.04 -0.79
CA LEU A 48 -1.55 -2.27 -1.98
C LEU A 48 -0.96 -0.86 -1.88
N LEU A 49 -0.39 -0.38 -2.97
CA LEU A 49 0.13 0.99 -3.06
C LEU A 49 -0.73 1.80 -4.01
N THR A 50 -1.17 2.97 -3.57
CA THR A 50 -1.86 3.93 -4.43
C THR A 50 -0.88 4.62 -5.36
N HIS A 51 0.34 4.94 -4.89
CA HIS A 51 1.44 5.49 -5.66
C HIS A 51 2.78 5.29 -4.93
N GLY A 52 3.88 5.76 -5.53
CA GLY A 52 5.24 5.43 -5.12
C GLY A 52 5.99 6.46 -4.30
N HIS A 53 5.38 7.54 -3.79
CA HIS A 53 6.10 8.52 -2.97
C HIS A 53 6.52 7.94 -1.62
N PHE A 54 7.64 8.46 -1.09
CA PHE A 54 8.31 7.96 0.11
C PHE A 54 7.36 7.78 1.30
N ASP A 55 6.48 8.72 1.49
CA ASP A 55 5.56 8.74 2.63
C ASP A 55 4.42 7.75 2.56
N HIS A 56 4.28 7.03 1.43
CA HIS A 56 3.37 5.90 1.26
C HIS A 56 4.06 4.54 1.33
N ILE A 57 5.41 4.51 1.28
CA ILE A 57 6.15 3.25 1.05
C ILE A 57 7.20 2.90 2.12
N ILE A 58 7.57 3.81 3.02
CA ILE A 58 8.67 3.57 3.98
C ILE A 58 8.43 2.34 4.85
N GLY A 59 7.20 2.04 5.24
CA GLY A 59 6.86 0.87 6.05
C GLY A 59 6.76 -0.45 5.27
N VAL A 60 6.75 -0.40 3.92
CA VAL A 60 6.57 -1.60 3.06
C VAL A 60 7.57 -2.71 3.36
N PRO A 61 8.90 -2.45 3.42
CA PRO A 61 9.86 -3.53 3.60
C PRO A 61 9.68 -4.28 4.92
N GLU A 62 9.28 -3.59 5.97
CA GLU A 62 9.06 -4.19 7.28
C GLU A 62 7.80 -5.05 7.30
N VAL A 63 6.67 -4.53 6.78
CA VAL A 63 5.40 -5.24 6.68
C VAL A 63 5.52 -6.47 5.78
N LYS A 64 6.09 -6.28 4.56
CA LYS A 64 6.32 -7.38 3.60
C LYS A 64 7.15 -8.51 4.22
N ARG A 65 8.24 -8.16 4.90
CA ARG A 65 9.13 -9.16 5.52
C ARG A 65 8.45 -9.91 6.66
N ALA A 66 7.66 -9.22 7.49
CA ALA A 66 7.02 -9.83 8.66
C ALA A 66 5.94 -10.86 8.28
N PHE A 67 5.17 -10.58 7.24
CA PHE A 67 4.06 -11.44 6.81
C PHE A 67 4.35 -12.28 5.57
N HIS A 68 5.49 -12.06 4.89
CA HIS A 68 5.84 -12.73 3.63
C HIS A 68 4.78 -12.57 2.53
N ILE A 69 4.24 -11.36 2.39
CA ILE A 69 3.12 -11.04 1.51
C ILE A 69 3.56 -10.24 0.28
N PRO A 70 2.81 -10.33 -0.84
CA PRO A 70 3.09 -9.55 -2.05
C PRO A 70 2.73 -8.08 -1.89
N VAL A 71 3.47 -7.25 -2.63
CA VAL A 71 3.21 -5.82 -2.81
C VAL A 71 2.67 -5.60 -4.22
N TYR A 72 1.51 -4.96 -4.30
CA TYR A 72 0.84 -4.57 -5.53
C TYR A 72 1.06 -3.08 -5.78
N ALA A 73 1.41 -2.72 -7.00
CA ALA A 73 1.49 -1.33 -7.45
C ALA A 73 1.17 -1.24 -8.93
N SER A 74 0.80 -0.05 -9.40
CA SER A 74 0.66 0.21 -10.82
C SER A 74 1.99 -0.03 -11.55
N GLU A 75 1.92 -0.64 -12.74
CA GLU A 75 3.10 -0.85 -13.59
C GLU A 75 3.86 0.46 -13.84
N THR A 76 3.14 1.57 -14.02
CA THR A 76 3.74 2.89 -14.22
C THR A 76 4.52 3.38 -13.01
N GLU A 77 4.13 2.99 -11.78
CA GLU A 77 4.81 3.38 -10.55
C GLU A 77 6.03 2.53 -10.23
N ASP A 78 6.20 1.34 -10.82
CA ASP A 78 7.27 0.42 -10.45
C ASP A 78 8.67 1.02 -10.63
N ALA A 79 8.88 1.81 -11.67
CA ALA A 79 10.13 2.55 -11.88
C ALA A 79 10.39 3.61 -10.79
N MET A 80 9.35 4.27 -10.30
CA MET A 80 9.44 5.21 -9.18
C MET A 80 9.79 4.48 -7.88
N LEU A 81 9.16 3.35 -7.61
CA LEU A 81 9.45 2.54 -6.41
C LEU A 81 10.92 2.09 -6.35
N ALA A 82 11.53 1.81 -7.48
CA ALA A 82 12.90 1.33 -7.58
C ALA A 82 13.97 2.42 -7.42
N ASP A 83 13.61 3.70 -7.50
CA ASP A 83 14.57 4.81 -7.48
C ASP A 83 14.29 5.78 -6.33
N THR A 84 15.20 5.84 -5.35
CA THR A 84 15.07 6.68 -4.17
C THR A 84 15.02 8.18 -4.48
N SER A 85 15.56 8.61 -5.63
CA SER A 85 15.52 10.01 -6.06
C SER A 85 14.18 10.39 -6.66
N ILE A 86 13.50 9.43 -7.30
CA ILE A 86 12.19 9.64 -7.91
C ILE A 86 11.09 9.50 -6.86
N ASN A 87 11.16 8.49 -5.99
CA ASN A 87 10.19 8.32 -4.89
C ASN A 87 10.46 9.28 -3.72
N LEU A 88 11.53 10.07 -3.78
CA LEU A 88 11.93 11.10 -2.84
C LEU A 88 12.43 10.58 -1.48
N SER A 89 12.56 9.28 -1.27
CA SER A 89 13.06 8.73 0.00
C SER A 89 14.54 9.06 0.25
N CYS A 90 15.31 9.44 -0.78
CA CYS A 90 16.69 9.93 -0.63
C CYS A 90 16.79 11.15 0.27
N HIS A 91 15.70 11.92 0.40
CA HIS A 91 15.64 13.11 1.26
C HIS A 91 15.25 12.80 2.71
N VAL A 92 14.95 11.54 3.04
CA VAL A 92 14.55 11.11 4.38
C VAL A 92 15.73 10.38 5.05
N PRO A 93 16.45 11.03 5.99
CA PRO A 93 17.64 10.43 6.60
C PRO A 93 17.34 9.07 7.25
N GLY A 94 18.12 8.05 6.87
CA GLY A 94 18.01 6.69 7.42
C GLY A 94 16.78 5.90 6.98
N LYS A 95 15.99 6.41 6.03
CA LYS A 95 14.77 5.76 5.55
C LYS A 95 14.72 5.61 4.02
N GLN A 96 15.88 5.62 3.34
CA GLN A 96 15.93 5.36 1.91
C GLN A 96 15.28 4.00 1.62
N THR A 97 14.27 4.01 0.77
CA THR A 97 13.45 2.85 0.47
C THR A 97 13.34 2.69 -1.04
N SER A 98 13.75 1.52 -1.54
CA SER A 98 13.58 1.15 -2.95
C SER A 98 13.31 -0.34 -3.08
N PHE A 99 12.39 -0.70 -3.95
CA PHE A 99 12.01 -2.08 -4.26
C PHE A 99 11.19 -2.10 -5.55
N HIS A 100 10.97 -3.29 -6.10
CA HIS A 100 9.99 -3.53 -7.15
C HIS A 100 8.72 -4.13 -6.55
N ALA A 101 7.57 -3.82 -7.14
CA ALA A 101 6.32 -4.49 -6.81
C ALA A 101 6.38 -5.98 -7.20
N ASP A 102 5.71 -6.84 -6.42
CA ASP A 102 5.61 -8.27 -6.74
C ASP A 102 4.51 -8.52 -7.78
N VAL A 103 3.47 -7.69 -7.77
CA VAL A 103 2.34 -7.77 -8.70
C VAL A 103 2.08 -6.39 -9.29
N LEU A 104 2.14 -6.31 -10.60
CA LEU A 104 1.84 -5.08 -11.33
C LEU A 104 0.35 -5.05 -11.69
N VAL A 105 -0.30 -3.92 -11.40
CA VAL A 105 -1.72 -3.70 -11.68
C VAL A 105 -1.93 -2.60 -12.72
N HIS A 106 -3.07 -2.69 -13.43
CA HIS A 106 -3.45 -1.78 -14.50
C HIS A 106 -4.87 -1.26 -14.30
N ASP A 107 -5.21 -0.19 -14.99
CA ASP A 107 -6.57 0.34 -15.01
C ASP A 107 -7.58 -0.73 -15.45
N GLY A 108 -8.65 -0.87 -14.68
CA GLY A 108 -9.72 -1.84 -14.94
C GLY A 108 -9.46 -3.26 -14.40
N ASP A 109 -8.28 -3.55 -13.83
CA ASP A 109 -8.04 -4.84 -13.21
C ASP A 109 -9.00 -5.07 -12.05
N GLU A 110 -9.41 -6.32 -11.87
CA GLU A 110 -10.17 -6.78 -10.71
C GLU A 110 -9.30 -7.74 -9.89
N LEU A 111 -9.03 -7.39 -8.63
CA LEU A 111 -8.33 -8.23 -7.68
C LEU A 111 -9.35 -8.92 -6.78
N GLU A 112 -9.11 -10.18 -6.43
CA GLU A 112 -9.91 -10.89 -5.42
C GLU A 112 -9.12 -10.93 -4.10
N LEU A 113 -9.50 -10.08 -3.16
CA LEU A 113 -8.87 -9.97 -1.85
C LEU A 113 -9.94 -9.95 -0.75
N LEU A 114 -9.68 -10.66 0.33
CA LEU A 114 -10.56 -10.72 1.50
C LEU A 114 -11.98 -11.27 1.22
N GLY A 115 -12.18 -12.00 0.10
CA GLY A 115 -13.48 -12.45 -0.35
C GLY A 115 -14.30 -11.42 -1.12
N TYR A 116 -13.71 -10.26 -1.46
CA TYR A 116 -14.32 -9.17 -2.20
C TYR A 116 -13.60 -8.91 -3.51
N LYS A 117 -14.30 -8.29 -4.45
CA LYS A 117 -13.70 -7.74 -5.67
C LYS A 117 -13.20 -6.31 -5.41
N TRP A 118 -11.94 -6.08 -5.74
CA TRP A 118 -11.30 -4.77 -5.68
C TRP A 118 -10.99 -4.31 -7.10
N LYS A 119 -11.60 -3.22 -7.52
CA LYS A 119 -11.35 -2.63 -8.83
C LYS A 119 -10.19 -1.65 -8.76
N VAL A 120 -9.25 -1.79 -9.67
CA VAL A 120 -8.17 -0.84 -9.88
C VAL A 120 -8.65 0.23 -10.84
N ILE A 121 -8.54 1.49 -10.44
CA ILE A 121 -8.93 2.66 -11.23
C ILE A 121 -7.72 3.56 -11.36
N ALA A 122 -7.24 3.79 -12.58
CA ALA A 122 -6.16 4.76 -12.80
C ALA A 122 -6.65 6.18 -12.47
N THR A 123 -5.90 6.86 -11.63
CA THR A 123 -6.18 8.24 -11.19
C THR A 123 -4.92 9.09 -11.34
N PRO A 124 -4.36 9.21 -12.58
CA PRO A 124 -3.13 9.96 -12.81
C PRO A 124 -3.31 11.44 -12.51
N GLY A 125 -2.29 12.05 -11.93
CA GLY A 125 -2.27 13.46 -11.56
C GLY A 125 -1.15 13.76 -10.60
N HIS A 126 -1.31 13.41 -9.35
CA HIS A 126 -0.27 13.54 -8.31
C HIS A 126 1.00 12.78 -8.72
N THR A 127 0.88 11.52 -9.14
CA THR A 127 1.88 10.81 -9.93
C THR A 127 1.28 10.30 -11.24
N ALA A 128 2.13 9.94 -12.19
CA ALA A 128 1.68 9.42 -13.48
C ALA A 128 0.97 8.07 -13.39
N GLY A 129 1.34 7.25 -12.40
CA GLY A 129 0.81 5.91 -12.20
C GLY A 129 -0.08 5.78 -10.97
N SER A 130 -0.55 6.89 -10.38
CA SER A 130 -1.49 6.83 -9.26
C SER A 130 -2.71 5.99 -9.60
N VAL A 131 -3.13 5.16 -8.66
CA VAL A 131 -4.34 4.34 -8.75
C VAL A 131 -5.18 4.49 -7.50
N SER A 132 -6.48 4.30 -7.65
CA SER A 132 -7.43 4.13 -6.56
C SER A 132 -7.93 2.69 -6.54
N TYR A 133 -8.21 2.16 -5.35
CA TYR A 133 -8.79 0.83 -5.17
C TYR A 133 -10.24 0.97 -4.68
N TYR A 134 -11.17 0.41 -5.45
CA TYR A 134 -12.60 0.49 -5.14
C TYR A 134 -13.17 -0.90 -4.84
N ILE A 135 -13.86 -1.02 -3.71
CA ILE A 135 -14.57 -2.23 -3.27
C ILE A 135 -16.07 -1.97 -3.45
N PRO A 136 -16.69 -2.40 -4.56
CA PRO A 136 -18.07 -2.06 -4.87
C PRO A 136 -19.09 -2.54 -3.83
N GLU A 137 -18.88 -3.74 -3.30
CA GLU A 137 -19.79 -4.36 -2.34
C GLU A 137 -19.87 -3.59 -1.01
N GLU A 138 -18.79 -2.89 -0.64
CA GLU A 138 -18.69 -2.10 0.59
C GLU A 138 -18.81 -0.60 0.33
N GLU A 139 -18.92 -0.18 -0.92
CA GLU A 139 -18.93 1.24 -1.34
C GLU A 139 -17.70 2.03 -0.83
N VAL A 140 -16.54 1.36 -0.71
CA VAL A 140 -15.30 1.95 -0.20
C VAL A 140 -14.36 2.27 -1.35
N LEU A 141 -13.81 3.49 -1.38
CA LEU A 141 -12.76 3.94 -2.29
C LEU A 141 -11.52 4.37 -1.49
N LEU A 142 -10.37 3.79 -1.81
CA LEU A 142 -9.06 4.15 -1.27
C LEU A 142 -8.31 4.88 -2.38
N SER A 143 -8.25 6.19 -2.33
CA SER A 143 -7.82 7.03 -3.45
C SER A 143 -6.36 7.47 -3.39
N GLY A 144 -5.71 7.41 -2.22
CA GLY A 144 -4.41 8.06 -2.03
C GLY A 144 -4.51 9.59 -2.08
N ASP A 145 -3.53 10.20 -2.71
CA ASP A 145 -3.36 11.66 -2.85
C ASP A 145 -3.91 12.22 -4.17
#